data_713c371f5d30f456944a229c110a27b9
#
_entry.id   713c371f5d30f456944a229c110a27b9
#
_cell.length_a   1.000
_cell.length_b   1.000
_cell.length_c   1.000
_cell.angle_alpha   90.00
_cell.angle_beta   90.00
_cell.angle_gamma   90.00
#
_symmetry.space_group_name_H-M   'P 1'
#
loop_
_entity.id
_entity.type
_entity.pdbx_description
1 polymer ?
#
loop_
_entity_poly.entity_id
_entity_poly.type
_entity_poly.pdbx_seq_one_letter_code
_entity_poly.pdbx_strand_id
1 'polypeptide(L)'
;LRSNPVNGVEDELLPGDWENRWRLRRLEGWLDTNDKHHRLRELGTDRSEKEVLLKRAYERSIELRTWLELSKKASDGVKAALAAYADAVRRIGRGTGKRAGRYRRQAREASDRAKGALPCWIMPHYRVSESLPADLGLFDLVIVDEASQSTVAALPALLRAKTILIVGDDKQVSPDLVGRDQTRADELAVRHLSGQVPDYRASLREEQSLYDLGKVVFAGGAIMLTEHFRCVAPIIEFSKAQFYNHRLNPLRLPTASERLDPPLIDVRIEDGYRQGDINPPEAAYIVEEIERIASDPKMATRTIGVTTLLGQKQAAHIYGLIEQKLGPEVIEQHHLRVGDPTAFQGDERDIMFISLVAQAGGSALSGVRFEQRFNVALSRACDRTYLVRSVDVEALGHADQLRRALLDHFRMPFPSDGQEAKDRREKCESDFEREMYDLLVERGYRVDTQVKVGDFRIDLVVEGENDRRVAIECDGDRYHGPDRWASDMNRQRILERAGWTVWRCFASRFVRDQRQVMEELVGFLSERGIQPVGGSDEWTSRHVELRAWRSSDSTEDDAQDEVDLPTEPVENCEGQAD
;
A
#
# COMPACT_ATOMS: atom_id res chain seq x y z
N LEU A 1 -9.41 59.60 -26.56
CA LEU A 1 -10.72 60.14 -26.17
C LEU A 1 -10.72 61.00 -24.88
N ARG A 2 -9.62 60.99 -24.10
CA ARG A 2 -9.55 61.84 -22.87
C ARG A 2 -8.90 63.20 -23.08
N SER A 3 -8.25 63.45 -24.20
CA SER A 3 -7.46 64.68 -24.40
C SER A 3 -8.04 65.69 -25.42
N ASN A 4 -9.06 65.32 -26.18
CA ASN A 4 -9.77 66.27 -27.07
C ASN A 4 -11.25 65.83 -27.17
N PRO A 5 -12.19 66.55 -26.61
CA PRO A 5 -13.59 66.41 -26.95
C PRO A 5 -13.75 66.87 -28.39
N VAL A 6 -13.80 65.94 -29.33
CA VAL A 6 -14.19 66.25 -30.70
C VAL A 6 -15.69 66.58 -30.62
N ASN A 7 -15.99 67.87 -30.62
CA ASN A 7 -17.36 68.34 -30.80
C ASN A 7 -17.80 67.91 -32.21
N GLY A 8 -18.79 67.02 -32.27
CA GLY A 8 -19.42 66.62 -33.52
C GLY A 8 -18.95 65.26 -34.11
N VAL A 9 -18.71 64.29 -33.30
CA VAL A 9 -18.75 62.88 -33.76
C VAL A 9 -20.20 62.54 -34.01
N GLU A 10 -20.60 62.47 -35.29
CA GLU A 10 -21.91 61.98 -35.67
C GLU A 10 -22.16 60.63 -35.07
N ASP A 11 -23.34 60.38 -34.51
CA ASP A 11 -23.74 59.09 -33.89
C ASP A 11 -23.58 57.88 -34.84
N GLU A 12 -23.47 58.15 -36.16
CA GLU A 12 -23.21 57.14 -37.21
C GLU A 12 -21.82 56.53 -37.19
N LEU A 13 -20.84 57.09 -36.49
CA LEU A 13 -19.47 56.57 -36.43
C LEU A 13 -19.25 55.56 -35.25
N LEU A 14 -20.20 55.46 -34.35
CA LEU A 14 -20.13 54.51 -33.24
C LEU A 14 -21.10 53.35 -33.47
N PRO A 15 -20.66 52.10 -33.33
CA PRO A 15 -21.58 50.96 -33.33
C PRO A 15 -22.72 51.17 -32.32
N GLY A 16 -23.95 50.81 -32.67
CA GLY A 16 -25.11 51.00 -31.79
C GLY A 16 -25.01 50.36 -30.41
N ASP A 17 -24.04 49.48 -30.21
CA ASP A 17 -23.75 48.79 -28.95
C ASP A 17 -22.44 49.27 -28.27
N TRP A 18 -21.92 50.44 -28.67
CA TRP A 18 -20.61 50.96 -28.21
C TRP A 18 -20.50 51.10 -26.68
N GLU A 19 -21.57 51.48 -25.98
CA GLU A 19 -21.58 51.60 -24.52
C GLU A 19 -21.37 50.24 -23.85
N ASN A 20 -22.01 49.20 -24.38
CA ASN A 20 -21.87 47.86 -23.84
C ASN A 20 -20.46 47.29 -24.12
N ARG A 21 -19.92 47.54 -25.33
CA ARG A 21 -18.53 47.19 -25.68
C ARG A 21 -17.54 47.96 -24.81
N TRP A 22 -17.77 49.22 -24.52
CA TRP A 22 -16.93 50.01 -23.63
C TRP A 22 -17.00 49.52 -22.18
N ARG A 23 -18.20 49.20 -21.69
CA ARG A 23 -18.40 48.61 -20.36
C ARG A 23 -17.70 47.25 -20.25
N LEU A 24 -17.84 46.43 -21.28
CA LEU A 24 -17.15 45.12 -21.35
C LEU A 24 -15.64 45.31 -21.30
N ARG A 25 -15.06 46.16 -22.15
CA ARG A 25 -13.63 46.44 -22.14
C ARG A 25 -13.11 47.01 -20.82
N ARG A 26 -13.92 47.85 -20.19
CA ARG A 26 -13.58 48.36 -18.85
C ARG A 26 -13.61 47.28 -17.78
N LEU A 27 -14.56 46.37 -17.87
CA LEU A 27 -14.66 45.24 -16.97
C LEU A 27 -13.49 44.25 -17.21
N GLU A 28 -13.19 43.94 -18.47
CA GLU A 28 -12.02 43.12 -18.83
C GLU A 28 -10.73 43.73 -18.27
N GLY A 29 -10.48 45.04 -18.50
CA GLY A 29 -9.29 45.71 -17.97
C GLY A 29 -9.23 45.74 -16.43
N TRP A 30 -10.40 45.80 -15.76
CA TRP A 30 -10.47 45.71 -14.32
C TRP A 30 -10.17 44.27 -13.85
N LEU A 31 -10.70 43.25 -14.53
CA LEU A 31 -10.43 41.87 -14.25
C LEU A 31 -8.94 41.55 -14.43
N ASP A 32 -8.34 42.01 -15.56
CA ASP A 32 -6.91 41.81 -15.82
C ASP A 32 -6.01 42.45 -14.75
N THR A 33 -6.38 43.65 -14.28
CA THR A 33 -5.63 44.35 -13.21
C THR A 33 -5.79 43.66 -11.85
N ASN A 34 -6.92 42.99 -11.61
CA ASN A 34 -7.23 42.33 -10.35
C ASN A 34 -7.09 40.80 -10.43
N ASP A 35 -6.71 40.26 -11.58
CA ASP A 35 -6.45 38.84 -11.72
C ASP A 35 -5.19 38.45 -10.95
N LYS A 36 -5.41 37.88 -9.78
CA LYS A 36 -4.35 37.37 -8.90
C LYS A 36 -4.09 35.87 -9.08
N HIS A 37 -4.78 35.20 -9.99
CA HIS A 37 -4.65 33.76 -10.19
C HIS A 37 -3.26 33.36 -10.69
N HIS A 38 -2.67 34.16 -11.59
CA HIS A 38 -1.27 33.97 -12.00
C HIS A 38 -0.34 34.07 -10.78
N ARG A 39 -0.55 35.08 -9.93
CA ARG A 39 0.24 35.27 -8.71
C ARG A 39 0.07 34.14 -7.71
N LEU A 40 -1.14 33.56 -7.57
CA LEU A 40 -1.37 32.40 -6.71
C LEU A 40 -0.63 31.16 -7.21
N ARG A 41 -0.55 30.95 -8.53
CA ARG A 41 0.24 29.87 -9.12
C ARG A 41 1.73 30.06 -8.88
N GLU A 42 2.26 31.24 -9.16
CA GLU A 42 3.66 31.56 -8.88
C GLU A 42 3.99 31.30 -7.41
N LEU A 43 3.14 31.79 -6.50
CA LEU A 43 3.30 31.55 -5.06
C LEU A 43 3.20 30.05 -4.70
N GLY A 44 2.35 29.28 -5.39
CA GLY A 44 2.25 27.83 -5.22
C GLY A 44 3.54 27.11 -5.67
N THR A 45 4.09 27.47 -6.83
CA THR A 45 5.36 26.96 -7.33
C THR A 45 6.51 27.34 -6.41
N ASP A 46 6.63 28.62 -6.07
CA ASP A 46 7.63 29.14 -5.12
C ASP A 46 7.56 28.40 -3.77
N ARG A 47 6.36 28.13 -3.28
CA ARG A 47 6.17 27.38 -2.04
C ARG A 47 6.70 25.98 -2.16
N SER A 48 6.31 25.25 -3.22
CA SER A 48 6.76 23.87 -3.45
C SER A 48 8.28 23.78 -3.56
N GLU A 49 8.90 24.70 -4.30
CA GLU A 49 10.37 24.79 -4.39
C GLU A 49 11.01 25.06 -3.01
N LYS A 50 10.43 25.99 -2.24
CA LYS A 50 10.92 26.31 -0.89
C LYS A 50 10.70 25.17 0.10
N GLU A 51 9.63 24.41 -0.01
CA GLU A 51 9.41 23.21 0.81
C GLU A 51 10.47 22.13 0.53
N VAL A 52 10.84 21.92 -0.75
CA VAL A 52 11.95 21.02 -1.12
C VAL A 52 13.28 21.51 -0.58
N LEU A 53 13.57 22.83 -0.72
CA LEU A 53 14.80 23.42 -0.17
C LEU A 53 14.83 23.34 1.36
N LEU A 54 13.71 23.59 2.01
CA LEU A 54 13.57 23.47 3.46
C LEU A 54 13.83 22.05 3.94
N LYS A 55 13.25 21.05 3.27
CA LYS A 55 13.51 19.64 3.55
C LYS A 55 15.01 19.32 3.47
N ARG A 56 15.66 19.69 2.37
CA ARG A 56 17.12 19.49 2.19
C ARG A 56 17.93 20.23 3.25
N ALA A 57 17.50 21.44 3.63
CA ALA A 57 18.17 22.20 4.68
C ALA A 57 18.05 21.53 6.05
N TYR A 58 16.89 20.95 6.38
CA TYR A 58 16.72 20.16 7.60
C TYR A 58 17.58 18.90 7.57
N GLU A 59 17.55 18.13 6.50
CA GLU A 59 18.38 16.93 6.33
C GLU A 59 19.87 17.27 6.53
N ARG A 60 20.34 18.31 5.86
CA ARG A 60 21.73 18.79 5.99
C ARG A 60 22.05 19.33 7.39
N SER A 61 21.12 20.02 8.01
CA SER A 61 21.28 20.52 9.39
C SER A 61 21.40 19.35 10.39
N ILE A 62 20.58 18.32 10.25
CA ILE A 62 20.63 17.12 11.09
C ILE A 62 21.97 16.42 10.88
N GLU A 63 22.37 16.19 9.65
CA GLU A 63 23.65 15.58 9.31
C GLU A 63 24.83 16.34 9.93
N LEU A 64 24.93 17.63 9.66
CA LEU A 64 26.03 18.47 10.15
C LEU A 64 26.06 18.57 11.67
N ARG A 65 24.91 18.70 12.34
CA ARG A 65 24.82 18.70 13.79
C ARG A 65 25.26 17.37 14.38
N THR A 66 24.87 16.27 13.77
CA THR A 66 25.26 14.92 14.16
C THR A 66 26.80 14.77 14.07
N TRP A 67 27.38 15.15 12.94
CA TRP A 67 28.83 15.11 12.75
C TRP A 67 29.57 16.04 13.70
N LEU A 68 29.04 17.23 13.93
CA LEU A 68 29.64 18.19 14.86
C LEU A 68 29.65 17.64 16.29
N GLU A 69 28.52 17.10 16.75
CA GLU A 69 28.44 16.52 18.11
C GLU A 69 29.28 15.24 18.23
N LEU A 70 29.29 14.40 17.22
CA LEU A 70 30.20 13.25 17.15
C LEU A 70 31.68 13.70 17.21
N SER A 71 32.05 14.69 16.43
CA SER A 71 33.42 15.23 16.42
C SER A 71 33.86 15.79 17.77
N LYS A 72 32.96 16.53 18.43
CA LYS A 72 33.22 17.07 19.78
C LYS A 72 33.36 15.98 20.85
N LYS A 73 32.54 14.92 20.73
CA LYS A 73 32.44 13.84 21.75
C LYS A 73 33.27 12.61 21.41
N ALA A 74 33.76 12.47 20.18
CA ALA A 74 34.51 11.30 19.69
C ALA A 74 35.99 11.38 20.06
N SER A 75 36.31 11.47 21.37
CA SER A 75 37.67 11.26 21.84
C SER A 75 38.16 9.85 21.43
N ASP A 76 39.50 9.67 21.44
CA ASP A 76 40.07 8.35 21.10
C ASP A 76 39.61 7.26 22.06
N GLY A 77 39.29 7.60 23.30
CA GLY A 77 38.67 6.68 24.26
C GLY A 77 37.25 6.27 23.85
N VAL A 78 36.44 7.18 23.30
CA VAL A 78 35.10 6.87 22.79
C VAL A 78 35.17 6.00 21.53
N LYS A 79 36.11 6.31 20.61
CA LYS A 79 36.32 5.48 19.41
C LYS A 79 36.72 4.04 19.77
N ALA A 80 37.66 3.91 20.75
CA ALA A 80 38.06 2.61 21.27
C ALA A 80 36.90 1.88 21.96
N ALA A 81 36.05 2.58 22.71
CA ALA A 81 34.87 2.03 23.34
C ALA A 81 33.82 1.54 22.30
N LEU A 82 33.59 2.29 21.22
CA LEU A 82 32.70 1.88 20.13
C LEU A 82 33.23 0.63 19.41
N ALA A 83 34.54 0.57 19.14
CA ALA A 83 35.16 -0.61 18.54
C ALA A 83 35.05 -1.84 19.47
N ALA A 84 35.26 -1.67 20.78
CA ALA A 84 35.10 -2.71 21.78
C ALA A 84 33.65 -3.18 21.91
N TYR A 85 32.69 -2.24 21.83
CA TYR A 85 31.25 -2.56 21.80
C TYR A 85 30.89 -3.44 20.59
N ALA A 86 31.28 -2.99 19.39
CA ALA A 86 31.02 -3.73 18.15
C ALA A 86 31.63 -5.16 18.18
N ASP A 87 32.86 -5.29 18.68
CA ASP A 87 33.53 -6.60 18.82
C ASP A 87 32.79 -7.48 19.84
N ALA A 88 32.43 -6.94 20.99
CA ALA A 88 31.70 -7.67 22.03
C ALA A 88 30.34 -8.16 21.53
N VAL A 89 29.57 -7.30 20.87
CA VAL A 89 28.25 -7.66 20.28
C VAL A 89 28.40 -8.75 19.22
N ARG A 90 29.41 -8.66 18.35
CA ARG A 90 29.70 -9.70 17.35
C ARG A 90 30.00 -11.07 18.02
N ARG A 91 30.76 -11.06 19.13
CA ARG A 91 31.12 -12.28 19.87
C ARG A 91 29.99 -12.88 20.71
N ILE A 92 28.97 -12.11 21.07
CA ILE A 92 27.75 -12.62 21.70
C ILE A 92 27.06 -13.61 20.74
N GLY A 93 27.04 -13.33 19.43
CA GLY A 93 26.42 -14.15 18.40
C GLY A 93 24.96 -14.49 18.73
N ARG A 94 24.58 -15.77 18.70
CA ARG A 94 23.23 -16.24 19.07
C ARG A 94 22.95 -16.21 20.58
N GLY A 95 23.92 -15.80 21.41
CA GLY A 95 23.74 -15.62 22.86
C GLY A 95 23.79 -16.90 23.71
N THR A 96 23.96 -18.09 23.11
CA THR A 96 23.93 -19.41 23.78
C THR A 96 25.31 -19.94 24.18
N GLY A 97 26.39 -19.28 23.78
CA GLY A 97 27.74 -19.72 24.04
C GLY A 97 28.15 -19.60 25.53
N LYS A 98 28.99 -20.52 26.03
CA LYS A 98 29.51 -20.52 27.41
C LYS A 98 30.16 -19.18 27.83
N ARG A 99 30.69 -18.41 26.90
CA ARG A 99 31.32 -17.09 27.12
C ARG A 99 30.40 -15.91 26.86
N ALA A 100 29.16 -16.10 26.46
CA ALA A 100 28.21 -15.04 26.13
C ALA A 100 28.02 -14.04 27.28
N GLY A 101 27.94 -14.52 28.53
CA GLY A 101 27.81 -13.66 29.71
C GLY A 101 28.98 -12.68 29.90
N ARG A 102 30.22 -13.11 29.57
CA ARG A 102 31.38 -12.22 29.60
C ARG A 102 31.29 -11.13 28.52
N TYR A 103 30.93 -11.50 27.32
CA TYR A 103 30.81 -10.53 26.21
C TYR A 103 29.66 -9.56 26.41
N ARG A 104 28.53 -10.00 27.01
CA ARG A 104 27.44 -9.09 27.42
C ARG A 104 27.93 -8.04 28.41
N ARG A 105 28.75 -8.41 29.41
CA ARG A 105 29.33 -7.46 30.34
C ARG A 105 30.26 -6.49 29.63
N GLN A 106 31.15 -6.97 28.78
CA GLN A 106 32.05 -6.12 27.98
C GLN A 106 31.29 -5.15 27.07
N ALA A 107 30.18 -5.60 26.45
CA ALA A 107 29.34 -4.73 25.65
C ALA A 107 28.72 -3.61 26.49
N ARG A 108 28.19 -3.93 27.69
CA ARG A 108 27.63 -2.90 28.61
C ARG A 108 28.65 -1.87 29.06
N GLU A 109 29.83 -2.32 29.48
CA GLU A 109 30.92 -1.43 29.90
C GLU A 109 31.42 -0.53 28.77
N ALA A 110 31.48 -1.07 27.55
CA ALA A 110 31.85 -0.31 26.35
C ALA A 110 30.76 0.67 25.96
N SER A 111 29.48 0.24 25.98
CA SER A 111 28.32 1.07 25.73
C SER A 111 28.23 2.25 26.69
N ASP A 112 28.46 2.04 27.98
CA ASP A 112 28.42 3.08 28.98
C ASP A 112 29.43 4.19 28.70
N ARG A 113 30.65 3.84 28.23
CA ARG A 113 31.68 4.79 27.83
C ARG A 113 31.37 5.51 26.51
N ALA A 114 30.59 4.91 25.62
CA ALA A 114 30.28 5.43 24.27
C ALA A 114 28.93 6.13 24.17
N LYS A 115 28.01 5.90 25.11
CA LYS A 115 26.61 6.34 25.04
C LYS A 115 26.42 7.85 24.80
N GLY A 116 27.30 8.67 25.38
CA GLY A 116 27.21 10.13 25.23
C GLY A 116 27.63 10.67 23.87
N ALA A 117 28.21 9.84 23.00
CA ALA A 117 28.67 10.25 21.67
C ALA A 117 27.70 9.90 20.55
N LEU A 118 26.92 8.84 20.71
CA LEU A 118 25.98 8.38 19.69
C LEU A 118 24.59 8.96 19.93
N PRO A 119 24.04 9.73 18.97
CA PRO A 119 22.72 10.35 19.12
C PRO A 119 21.57 9.37 18.95
N CYS A 120 21.78 8.26 18.25
CA CYS A 120 20.73 7.28 17.94
C CYS A 120 21.29 5.84 18.03
N TRP A 121 20.50 4.96 18.62
CA TRP A 121 20.78 3.53 18.74
C TRP A 121 19.61 2.75 18.17
N ILE A 122 19.87 1.91 17.17
CA ILE A 122 18.86 1.04 16.55
C ILE A 122 19.24 -0.40 16.84
N MET A 123 18.38 -1.13 17.53
CA MET A 123 18.60 -2.53 17.85
C MET A 123 17.30 -3.27 18.18
N PRO A 124 17.25 -4.60 18.05
CA PRO A 124 16.12 -5.38 18.52
C PRO A 124 15.96 -5.25 20.04
N HIS A 125 14.72 -5.23 20.56
CA HIS A 125 14.45 -4.97 21.98
C HIS A 125 15.16 -5.96 22.94
N TYR A 126 15.34 -7.22 22.54
CA TYR A 126 16.07 -8.21 23.36
C TYR A 126 17.55 -7.85 23.54
N ARG A 127 18.16 -7.16 22.57
CA ARG A 127 19.55 -6.69 22.67
C ARG A 127 19.71 -5.54 23.66
N VAL A 128 18.66 -4.76 23.89
CA VAL A 128 18.70 -3.64 24.84
C VAL A 128 19.14 -4.11 26.22
N SER A 129 18.50 -5.18 26.72
CA SER A 129 18.83 -5.73 28.06
C SER A 129 20.19 -6.43 28.08
N GLU A 130 20.69 -6.94 26.95
CA GLU A 130 21.98 -7.58 26.86
C GLU A 130 23.16 -6.61 26.79
N SER A 131 22.98 -5.48 26.08
CA SER A 131 24.07 -4.63 25.61
C SER A 131 24.11 -3.25 26.27
N LEU A 132 23.01 -2.78 26.86
CA LEU A 132 22.91 -1.47 27.46
C LEU A 132 22.81 -1.51 28.99
N PRO A 133 23.31 -0.47 29.71
CA PRO A 133 23.11 -0.34 31.13
C PRO A 133 21.64 -0.37 31.54
N ALA A 134 21.37 -0.73 32.80
CA ALA A 134 20.00 -0.79 33.33
C ALA A 134 19.56 0.55 33.98
N ASP A 135 20.13 1.66 33.53
CA ASP A 135 19.82 2.98 34.03
C ASP A 135 18.46 3.47 33.56
N LEU A 136 17.63 3.96 34.49
CA LEU A 136 16.33 4.54 34.16
C LEU A 136 16.54 5.89 33.44
N GLY A 137 15.75 6.16 32.41
CA GLY A 137 15.81 7.42 31.67
C GLY A 137 17.14 7.66 30.94
N LEU A 138 17.83 6.59 30.54
CA LEU A 138 19.10 6.66 29.81
C LEU A 138 19.01 7.44 28.49
N PHE A 139 17.85 7.31 27.80
CA PHE A 139 17.55 7.97 26.54
C PHE A 139 16.48 9.04 26.72
N ASP A 140 16.57 10.12 25.96
CA ASP A 140 15.53 11.14 25.94
C ASP A 140 14.25 10.64 25.31
N LEU A 141 14.37 9.82 24.26
CA LEU A 141 13.24 9.19 23.56
C LEU A 141 13.58 7.73 23.21
N VAL A 142 12.66 6.84 23.49
CA VAL A 142 12.66 5.47 22.97
C VAL A 142 11.44 5.27 22.07
N ILE A 143 11.70 4.86 20.84
CA ILE A 143 10.67 4.52 19.86
C ILE A 143 10.65 3.00 19.76
N VAL A 144 9.48 2.39 19.99
CA VAL A 144 9.25 0.96 19.76
C VAL A 144 8.39 0.83 18.52
N ASP A 145 9.00 0.40 17.44
CA ASP A 145 8.31 0.09 16.19
C ASP A 145 7.84 -1.36 16.20
N GLU A 146 6.78 -1.68 15.42
CA GLU A 146 6.14 -3.00 15.41
C GLU A 146 5.80 -3.52 16.83
N ALA A 147 5.32 -2.62 17.68
CA ALA A 147 5.03 -2.91 19.07
C ALA A 147 3.92 -3.95 19.26
N SER A 148 3.07 -4.16 18.25
CA SER A 148 2.08 -5.23 18.22
C SER A 148 2.69 -6.64 18.19
N GLN A 149 3.95 -6.77 17.75
CA GLN A 149 4.72 -8.03 17.76
C GLN A 149 5.53 -8.21 19.04
N SER A 150 5.68 -7.18 19.84
CA SER A 150 6.47 -7.21 21.07
C SER A 150 5.61 -7.56 22.27
N THR A 151 6.11 -8.45 23.13
CA THR A 151 5.49 -8.77 24.41
C THR A 151 5.99 -7.81 25.50
N VAL A 152 5.51 -8.00 26.73
CA VAL A 152 6.00 -7.32 27.93
C VAL A 152 7.53 -7.47 28.13
N ALA A 153 8.19 -8.39 27.42
CA ALA A 153 9.66 -8.51 27.40
C ALA A 153 10.36 -7.26 26.86
N ALA A 154 9.65 -6.38 26.17
CA ALA A 154 10.18 -5.08 25.72
C ALA A 154 10.13 -3.97 26.81
N LEU A 155 9.44 -4.15 27.92
CA LEU A 155 9.38 -3.19 29.02
C LEU A 155 10.76 -2.69 29.49
N PRO A 156 11.80 -3.53 29.59
CA PRO A 156 13.13 -3.05 29.94
C PRO A 156 13.69 -1.97 29.01
N ALA A 157 13.27 -1.96 27.73
CA ALA A 157 13.64 -0.90 26.80
C ALA A 157 12.91 0.41 27.14
N LEU A 158 11.62 0.34 27.43
CA LEU A 158 10.81 1.51 27.81
C LEU A 158 11.28 2.16 29.11
N LEU A 159 11.70 1.38 30.10
CA LEU A 159 12.21 1.89 31.38
C LEU A 159 13.48 2.76 31.23
N ARG A 160 14.20 2.61 30.11
CA ARG A 160 15.37 3.43 29.79
C ARG A 160 15.02 4.77 29.15
N ALA A 161 13.76 5.07 28.94
CA ALA A 161 13.28 6.28 28.28
C ALA A 161 12.82 7.33 29.29
N LYS A 162 13.04 8.62 28.96
CA LYS A 162 12.32 9.74 29.58
C LYS A 162 10.97 9.95 28.88
N THR A 163 10.93 9.77 27.57
CA THR A 163 9.74 9.85 26.72
C THR A 163 9.67 8.60 25.85
N ILE A 164 8.46 8.06 25.62
CA ILE A 164 8.24 6.88 24.80
C ILE A 164 7.29 7.17 23.65
N LEU A 165 7.56 6.53 22.51
CA LEU A 165 6.67 6.48 21.35
C LEU A 165 6.46 5.01 21.00
N ILE A 166 5.20 4.58 21.01
CA ILE A 166 4.81 3.21 20.69
C ILE A 166 4.13 3.24 19.33
N VAL A 167 4.70 2.53 18.34
CA VAL A 167 4.16 2.41 16.98
C VAL A 167 3.79 0.95 16.74
N GLY A 168 2.58 0.70 16.27
CA GLY A 168 2.10 -0.65 16.04
C GLY A 168 0.69 -0.69 15.46
N ASP A 169 0.20 -1.90 15.23
CA ASP A 169 -1.11 -2.16 14.63
C ASP A 169 -1.70 -3.43 15.24
N ASP A 170 -2.79 -3.30 15.98
CA ASP A 170 -3.50 -4.42 16.64
C ASP A 170 -4.28 -5.31 15.65
N LYS A 171 -4.39 -4.88 14.40
CA LYS A 171 -4.98 -5.66 13.29
C LYS A 171 -3.95 -6.51 12.54
N GLN A 172 -2.68 -6.38 12.88
CA GLN A 172 -1.61 -7.24 12.37
C GLN A 172 -1.27 -8.36 13.37
N VAL A 173 -0.46 -9.33 12.94
CA VAL A 173 -0.18 -10.53 13.75
C VAL A 173 0.47 -10.16 15.07
N SER A 174 -0.17 -10.61 16.16
CA SER A 174 0.34 -10.52 17.53
C SER A 174 1.33 -11.64 17.84
N PRO A 175 2.10 -11.55 18.95
CA PRO A 175 3.06 -12.58 19.33
C PRO A 175 2.41 -13.97 19.46
N ASP A 176 3.01 -14.98 18.84
CA ASP A 176 2.53 -16.35 18.93
C ASP A 176 3.10 -17.02 20.18
N LEU A 177 2.23 -17.52 21.04
CA LEU A 177 2.57 -18.15 22.31
C LEU A 177 2.60 -19.69 22.24
N VAL A 178 2.67 -20.24 21.03
CA VAL A 178 2.68 -21.69 20.83
C VAL A 178 3.84 -22.33 21.63
N GLY A 179 3.49 -23.27 22.52
CA GLY A 179 4.47 -24.05 23.30
C GLY A 179 4.88 -23.46 24.65
N ARG A 180 4.22 -22.40 25.13
CA ARG A 180 4.45 -21.87 26.49
C ARG A 180 3.49 -22.47 27.52
N ASP A 181 4.00 -22.61 28.75
CA ASP A 181 3.23 -23.10 29.90
C ASP A 181 2.36 -21.97 30.46
N GLN A 182 1.09 -21.97 30.06
CA GLN A 182 0.10 -20.96 30.45
C GLN A 182 -0.18 -20.99 31.97
N THR A 183 -0.15 -22.17 32.56
CA THR A 183 -0.38 -22.35 34.03
C THR A 183 0.70 -21.60 34.81
N ARG A 184 1.95 -21.70 34.40
CA ARG A 184 3.08 -21.02 35.04
C ARG A 184 3.01 -19.50 34.84
N ALA A 185 2.56 -19.04 33.68
CA ALA A 185 2.40 -17.61 33.39
C ALA A 185 1.30 -17.02 34.30
N ASP A 186 0.18 -17.73 34.49
CA ASP A 186 -0.91 -17.32 35.38
C ASP A 186 -0.46 -17.30 36.85
N GLU A 187 0.30 -18.29 37.31
CA GLU A 187 0.88 -18.32 38.66
C GLU A 187 1.78 -17.11 38.93
N LEU A 188 2.64 -16.76 37.95
CA LEU A 188 3.52 -15.59 38.03
C LEU A 188 2.71 -14.28 38.01
N ALA A 189 1.68 -14.19 37.19
CA ALA A 189 0.78 -13.04 37.17
C ALA A 189 0.05 -12.84 38.52
N VAL A 190 -0.47 -13.90 39.10
CA VAL A 190 -1.08 -13.86 40.42
C VAL A 190 -0.06 -13.43 41.48
N ARG A 191 1.14 -13.99 41.47
CA ARG A 191 2.18 -13.69 42.47
C ARG A 191 2.70 -12.24 42.37
N HIS A 192 2.93 -11.73 41.17
CA HIS A 192 3.65 -10.48 40.98
C HIS A 192 2.76 -9.30 40.56
N LEU A 193 1.59 -9.55 40.00
CA LEU A 193 0.69 -8.51 39.48
C LEU A 193 -0.61 -8.37 40.30
N SER A 194 -0.76 -9.07 41.44
CA SER A 194 -1.96 -9.01 42.26
C SER A 194 -2.27 -7.61 42.84
N GLY A 195 -1.24 -6.77 42.99
CA GLY A 195 -1.40 -5.38 43.45
C GLY A 195 -1.67 -4.37 42.35
N GLN A 196 -1.73 -4.80 41.07
CA GLN A 196 -1.99 -3.91 39.95
C GLN A 196 -3.49 -3.72 39.71
N VAL A 197 -3.84 -2.57 39.13
CA VAL A 197 -5.19 -2.30 38.59
C VAL A 197 -5.58 -3.40 37.61
N PRO A 198 -6.85 -3.90 37.64
CA PRO A 198 -7.28 -5.03 36.80
C PRO A 198 -6.94 -4.88 35.33
N ASP A 199 -7.09 -3.69 34.74
CA ASP A 199 -6.82 -3.44 33.33
C ASP A 199 -5.32 -3.56 32.99
N TYR A 200 -4.43 -3.03 33.85
CA TYR A 200 -2.99 -3.19 33.69
C TYR A 200 -2.54 -4.63 33.89
N ARG A 201 -3.14 -5.33 34.87
CA ARG A 201 -2.86 -6.75 35.08
C ARG A 201 -3.23 -7.59 33.88
N ALA A 202 -4.36 -7.30 33.22
CA ALA A 202 -4.79 -7.98 32.01
C ALA A 202 -3.81 -7.69 30.85
N SER A 203 -3.37 -6.42 30.70
CA SER A 203 -2.48 -6.00 29.61
C SER A 203 -1.01 -6.42 29.79
N LEU A 204 -0.62 -6.80 31.02
CA LEU A 204 0.74 -7.29 31.32
C LEU A 204 0.87 -8.81 31.16
N ARG A 205 -0.14 -9.49 30.66
CA ARG A 205 -0.04 -10.91 30.31
C ARG A 205 0.81 -11.11 29.05
N GLU A 206 1.48 -12.24 28.95
CA GLU A 206 2.31 -12.59 27.79
C GLU A 206 1.53 -12.66 26.46
N GLU A 207 0.21 -12.86 26.54
CA GLU A 207 -0.71 -12.93 25.39
C GLU A 207 -0.99 -11.56 24.78
N GLN A 208 -0.71 -10.50 25.52
CA GLN A 208 -0.93 -9.13 25.08
C GLN A 208 0.37 -8.53 24.51
N SER A 209 0.21 -7.73 23.49
CA SER A 209 1.33 -7.00 22.92
C SER A 209 1.67 -5.76 23.74
N LEU A 210 2.87 -5.23 23.53
CA LEU A 210 3.26 -3.94 24.08
C LEU A 210 2.35 -2.81 23.56
N TYR A 211 1.85 -2.95 22.33
CA TYR A 211 0.90 -1.99 21.76
C TYR A 211 -0.43 -2.00 22.51
N ASP A 212 -0.95 -3.18 22.90
CA ASP A 212 -2.18 -3.27 23.69
C ASP A 212 -2.02 -2.64 25.07
N LEU A 213 -0.88 -2.86 25.71
CA LEU A 213 -0.54 -2.17 26.96
C LEU A 213 -0.50 -0.64 26.76
N GLY A 214 0.10 -0.18 25.66
CA GLY A 214 0.16 1.23 25.29
C GLY A 214 -1.23 1.84 25.12
N LYS A 215 -2.16 1.13 24.49
CA LYS A 215 -3.56 1.58 24.33
C LYS A 215 -4.28 1.76 25.68
N VAL A 216 -3.99 0.92 26.65
CA VAL A 216 -4.57 1.03 28.00
C VAL A 216 -3.94 2.20 28.77
N VAL A 217 -2.62 2.31 28.75
CA VAL A 217 -1.88 3.36 29.47
C VAL A 217 -2.17 4.74 28.91
N PHE A 218 -2.26 4.87 27.60
CA PHE A 218 -2.49 6.13 26.87
C PHE A 218 -3.89 6.17 26.26
N ALA A 219 -4.89 5.76 27.01
CA ALA A 219 -6.27 5.72 26.52
C ALA A 219 -6.69 7.07 25.90
N GLY A 220 -7.18 7.04 24.67
CA GLY A 220 -7.58 8.23 23.90
C GLY A 220 -6.43 9.02 23.26
N GLY A 221 -5.16 8.65 23.49
CA GLY A 221 -3.99 9.29 22.89
C GLY A 221 -3.48 8.66 21.59
N ALA A 222 -4.11 7.59 21.12
CA ALA A 222 -3.71 6.91 19.89
C ALA A 222 -4.06 7.73 18.65
N ILE A 223 -3.09 7.89 17.75
CA ILE A 223 -3.27 8.53 16.45
C ILE A 223 -3.19 7.45 15.38
N MET A 224 -4.24 7.33 14.57
CA MET A 224 -4.25 6.41 13.44
C MET A 224 -3.70 7.11 12.20
N LEU A 225 -2.69 6.48 11.57
CA LEU A 225 -2.22 6.86 10.25
C LEU A 225 -3.17 6.25 9.20
N THR A 226 -3.78 7.08 8.39
CA THR A 226 -4.83 6.66 7.45
C THR A 226 -4.34 6.55 6.01
N GLU A 227 -3.30 7.28 5.63
CA GLU A 227 -2.76 7.25 4.28
C GLU A 227 -1.97 5.97 4.02
N HIS A 228 -2.36 5.26 2.97
CA HIS A 228 -1.76 3.99 2.58
C HIS A 228 -1.07 4.10 1.22
N PHE A 229 0.25 3.87 1.18
CA PHE A 229 1.09 4.07 0.00
C PHE A 229 1.58 2.76 -0.63
N ARG A 230 1.31 1.59 -0.01
CA ARG A 230 1.84 0.30 -0.47
C ARG A 230 0.99 -0.32 -1.56
N CYS A 231 -0.25 -0.64 -1.26
CA CYS A 231 -1.11 -1.41 -2.15
C CYS A 231 -1.94 -0.50 -3.06
N VAL A 232 -2.23 -0.95 -4.27
CA VAL A 232 -3.27 -0.37 -5.10
C VAL A 232 -4.65 -0.55 -4.44
N ALA A 233 -5.58 0.37 -4.74
CA ALA A 233 -6.88 0.42 -4.07
C ALA A 233 -7.66 -0.91 -4.09
N PRO A 234 -7.78 -1.66 -5.21
CA PRO A 234 -8.50 -2.93 -5.21
C PRO A 234 -7.96 -3.97 -4.24
N ILE A 235 -6.65 -3.99 -4.00
CA ILE A 235 -6.03 -4.95 -3.09
C ILE A 235 -6.33 -4.62 -1.63
N ILE A 236 -6.11 -3.36 -1.22
CA ILE A 236 -6.24 -2.98 0.18
C ILE A 236 -7.70 -2.79 0.63
N GLU A 237 -8.66 -2.71 -0.29
CA GLU A 237 -10.07 -2.48 0.04
C GLU A 237 -10.64 -3.56 0.95
N PHE A 238 -10.23 -4.83 0.80
CA PHE A 238 -10.59 -5.89 1.74
C PHE A 238 -10.20 -5.55 3.17
N SER A 239 -8.94 -5.24 3.40
CA SER A 239 -8.43 -4.88 4.73
C SER A 239 -9.10 -3.61 5.26
N LYS A 240 -9.26 -2.60 4.40
CA LYS A 240 -9.93 -1.34 4.72
C LYS A 240 -11.36 -1.57 5.22
N ALA A 241 -12.15 -2.41 4.53
CA ALA A 241 -13.52 -2.72 4.89
C ALA A 241 -13.62 -3.60 6.14
N GLN A 242 -12.85 -4.69 6.20
CA GLN A 242 -13.00 -5.70 7.23
C GLN A 242 -12.36 -5.30 8.58
N PHE A 243 -11.23 -4.58 8.57
CA PHE A 243 -10.42 -4.37 9.78
C PHE A 243 -10.25 -2.91 10.19
N TYR A 244 -10.40 -1.96 9.26
CA TYR A 244 -10.11 -0.54 9.52
C TYR A 244 -11.32 0.38 9.39
N ASN A 245 -12.56 -0.17 9.36
CA ASN A 245 -13.81 0.61 9.30
C ASN A 245 -13.80 1.65 8.19
N HIS A 246 -13.33 1.30 7.00
CA HIS A 246 -13.19 2.15 5.81
C HIS A 246 -12.31 3.39 6.01
N ARG A 247 -11.47 3.44 7.05
CA ARG A 247 -10.66 4.62 7.38
C ARG A 247 -9.34 4.70 6.63
N LEU A 248 -8.90 3.65 5.95
CA LEU A 248 -7.67 3.69 5.14
C LEU A 248 -7.93 4.45 3.83
N ASN A 249 -6.97 5.27 3.46
CA ASN A 249 -6.98 6.08 2.25
C ASN A 249 -5.86 5.58 1.31
N PRO A 250 -6.14 4.70 0.33
CA PRO A 250 -5.12 4.17 -0.58
C PRO A 250 -4.71 5.23 -1.60
N LEU A 251 -3.44 5.63 -1.54
CA LEU A 251 -2.87 6.69 -2.37
C LEU A 251 -1.97 6.15 -3.49
N ARG A 252 -1.66 4.82 -3.48
CA ARG A 252 -0.86 4.22 -4.55
C ARG A 252 -1.68 4.14 -5.84
N LEU A 253 -1.18 4.83 -6.86
CA LEU A 253 -1.64 4.69 -8.23
C LEU A 253 -0.40 4.46 -9.10
N PRO A 254 -0.14 3.22 -9.53
CA PRO A 254 1.03 2.90 -10.34
C PRO A 254 0.96 3.61 -11.69
N THR A 255 2.11 3.89 -12.26
CA THR A 255 2.24 4.42 -13.62
C THR A 255 1.86 3.37 -14.67
N ALA A 256 1.71 3.76 -15.92
CA ALA A 256 1.26 2.83 -16.97
C ALA A 256 2.18 1.62 -17.15
N SER A 257 3.52 1.80 -16.99
CA SER A 257 4.50 0.70 -17.07
C SER A 257 4.54 -0.18 -15.82
N GLU A 258 4.21 0.40 -14.67
CA GLU A 258 4.19 -0.33 -13.39
C GLU A 258 2.88 -1.07 -13.17
N ARG A 259 1.82 -0.66 -13.87
CA ARG A 259 0.49 -1.18 -13.66
C ARG A 259 0.35 -2.63 -14.10
N LEU A 260 -0.17 -3.44 -13.21
CA LEU A 260 -0.56 -4.82 -13.47
C LEU A 260 -2.09 -4.90 -13.47
N ASP A 261 -2.70 -4.89 -14.65
CA ASP A 261 -4.14 -5.10 -14.81
C ASP A 261 -4.41 -6.57 -15.21
N PRO A 262 -5.37 -7.22 -14.59
CA PRO A 262 -6.07 -6.79 -13.37
C PRO A 262 -5.22 -6.98 -12.10
N PRO A 263 -5.46 -6.17 -11.04
CA PRO A 263 -4.73 -6.30 -9.77
C PRO A 263 -5.18 -7.50 -8.92
N LEU A 264 -6.37 -8.04 -9.13
CA LEU A 264 -6.89 -9.20 -8.44
C LEU A 264 -7.14 -10.34 -9.43
N ILE A 265 -6.60 -11.51 -9.15
CA ILE A 265 -6.82 -12.71 -9.97
C ILE A 265 -7.35 -13.82 -9.04
N ASP A 266 -8.59 -14.25 -9.29
CA ASP A 266 -9.23 -15.36 -8.59
C ASP A 266 -9.05 -16.64 -9.41
N VAL A 267 -8.31 -17.60 -8.86
CA VAL A 267 -7.99 -18.85 -9.52
C VAL A 267 -8.72 -20.00 -8.85
N ARG A 268 -9.70 -20.56 -9.56
CA ARG A 268 -10.42 -21.74 -9.13
C ARG A 268 -9.71 -22.99 -9.60
N ILE A 269 -9.22 -23.81 -8.66
CA ILE A 269 -8.66 -25.13 -8.92
C ILE A 269 -9.83 -26.14 -8.95
N GLU A 270 -10.18 -26.67 -10.12
CA GLU A 270 -11.36 -27.49 -10.32
C GLU A 270 -11.23 -28.87 -9.66
N ASP A 271 -10.05 -29.46 -9.77
CA ASP A 271 -9.68 -30.78 -9.21
C ASP A 271 -8.94 -30.63 -7.85
N GLY A 272 -9.13 -29.49 -7.19
CA GLY A 272 -8.45 -29.21 -5.93
C GLY A 272 -8.86 -30.13 -4.79
N TYR A 273 -7.89 -30.73 -4.14
CA TYR A 273 -8.07 -31.58 -2.98
C TYR A 273 -7.03 -31.28 -1.90
N ARG A 274 -7.35 -31.63 -0.68
CA ARG A 274 -6.47 -31.47 0.46
C ARG A 274 -5.98 -32.83 0.97
N GLN A 275 -4.65 -32.96 1.10
CA GLN A 275 -3.99 -34.11 1.71
C GLN A 275 -3.33 -33.67 3.02
N GLY A 276 -3.99 -33.89 4.14
CA GLY A 276 -3.55 -33.35 5.44
C GLY A 276 -3.59 -31.83 5.44
N ASP A 277 -2.44 -31.17 5.60
CA ASP A 277 -2.29 -29.71 5.62
C ASP A 277 -1.76 -29.15 4.29
N ILE A 278 -1.80 -29.93 3.23
CA ILE A 278 -1.28 -29.58 1.90
C ILE A 278 -2.43 -29.68 0.89
N ASN A 279 -2.44 -28.78 -0.09
CA ASN A 279 -3.24 -28.84 -1.28
C ASN A 279 -2.30 -28.88 -2.50
N PRO A 280 -1.97 -30.07 -3.00
CA PRO A 280 -0.99 -30.22 -4.07
C PRO A 280 -1.39 -29.52 -5.39
N PRO A 281 -2.68 -29.56 -5.86
CA PRO A 281 -3.07 -28.83 -7.06
C PRO A 281 -2.93 -27.30 -6.94
N GLU A 282 -3.24 -26.70 -5.77
CA GLU A 282 -2.99 -25.27 -5.55
C GLU A 282 -1.47 -24.97 -5.64
N ALA A 283 -0.62 -25.83 -5.07
CA ALA A 283 0.82 -25.67 -5.14
C ALA A 283 1.35 -25.80 -6.58
N ALA A 284 0.85 -26.76 -7.35
CA ALA A 284 1.24 -26.96 -8.74
C ALA A 284 0.94 -25.73 -9.61
N TYR A 285 -0.29 -25.21 -9.51
CA TYR A 285 -0.68 -23.99 -10.22
C TYR A 285 0.24 -22.79 -9.85
N ILE A 286 0.50 -22.58 -8.56
CA ILE A 286 1.33 -21.46 -8.11
C ILE A 286 2.72 -21.53 -8.74
N VAL A 287 3.33 -22.72 -8.77
CA VAL A 287 4.67 -22.90 -9.35
C VAL A 287 4.67 -22.68 -10.87
N GLU A 288 3.66 -23.20 -11.57
CA GLU A 288 3.48 -22.99 -13.01
C GLU A 288 3.29 -21.50 -13.36
N GLU A 289 2.46 -20.79 -12.61
CA GLU A 289 2.22 -19.37 -12.85
C GLU A 289 3.48 -18.52 -12.52
N ILE A 290 4.24 -18.88 -11.49
CA ILE A 290 5.52 -18.22 -11.20
C ILE A 290 6.52 -18.46 -12.34
N GLU A 291 6.59 -19.69 -12.89
CA GLU A 291 7.43 -20.01 -14.05
C GLU A 291 7.04 -19.15 -15.26
N ARG A 292 5.73 -18.99 -15.52
CA ARG A 292 5.21 -18.14 -16.59
C ARG A 292 5.59 -16.67 -16.38
N ILE A 293 5.48 -16.15 -15.16
CA ILE A 293 5.86 -14.78 -14.81
C ILE A 293 7.36 -14.59 -14.98
N ALA A 294 8.18 -15.52 -14.52
CA ALA A 294 9.63 -15.45 -14.62
C ALA A 294 10.14 -15.51 -16.07
N SER A 295 9.36 -16.14 -16.96
CA SER A 295 9.66 -16.21 -18.39
C SER A 295 9.28 -14.93 -19.17
N ASP A 296 8.52 -14.00 -18.57
CA ASP A 296 8.14 -12.74 -19.21
C ASP A 296 9.18 -11.64 -18.92
N PRO A 297 9.90 -11.13 -19.94
CA PRO A 297 10.88 -10.06 -19.75
C PRO A 297 10.31 -8.78 -19.10
N LYS A 298 9.02 -8.51 -19.27
CA LYS A 298 8.36 -7.35 -18.64
C LYS A 298 8.22 -7.51 -17.13
N MET A 299 8.26 -8.74 -16.65
CA MET A 299 8.14 -9.08 -15.23
C MET A 299 9.50 -9.29 -14.53
N ALA A 300 10.62 -9.17 -15.25
CA ALA A 300 11.96 -9.50 -14.74
C ALA A 300 12.39 -8.74 -13.47
N THR A 301 11.83 -7.55 -13.23
CA THR A 301 12.12 -6.74 -12.06
C THR A 301 11.10 -6.89 -10.93
N ARG A 302 10.04 -7.70 -11.13
CA ARG A 302 8.96 -7.85 -10.16
C ARG A 302 9.33 -8.80 -9.05
N THR A 303 9.04 -8.41 -7.84
CA THR A 303 9.21 -9.24 -6.64
C THR A 303 7.98 -10.10 -6.40
N ILE A 304 8.20 -11.37 -5.98
CA ILE A 304 7.11 -12.36 -5.84
C ILE A 304 7.08 -12.91 -4.43
N GLY A 305 5.88 -13.03 -3.87
CA GLY A 305 5.63 -13.68 -2.59
C GLY A 305 4.52 -14.72 -2.69
N VAL A 306 4.64 -15.77 -1.88
CA VAL A 306 3.60 -16.80 -1.73
C VAL A 306 3.26 -16.96 -0.27
N THR A 307 2.01 -16.67 0.10
CA THR A 307 1.54 -16.86 1.47
C THR A 307 0.46 -17.93 1.54
N THR A 308 0.48 -18.71 2.63
CA THR A 308 -0.51 -19.74 2.89
C THR A 308 -1.33 -19.40 4.12
N LEU A 309 -2.67 -19.32 3.98
CA LEU A 309 -3.53 -18.98 5.10
C LEU A 309 -3.62 -20.08 6.15
N LEU A 310 -3.46 -21.34 5.73
CA LEU A 310 -3.43 -22.51 6.61
C LEU A 310 -2.10 -23.25 6.50
N GLY A 311 -1.36 -23.29 7.61
CA GLY A 311 -0.24 -24.20 7.83
C GLY A 311 1.07 -23.87 7.13
N GLN A 312 2.15 -24.15 7.83
CA GLN A 312 3.53 -24.03 7.29
C GLN A 312 3.89 -25.16 6.31
N LYS A 313 3.17 -26.29 6.36
CA LYS A 313 3.47 -27.45 5.49
C LYS A 313 3.20 -27.14 4.02
N GLN A 314 2.11 -26.42 3.72
CA GLN A 314 1.82 -25.97 2.35
C GLN A 314 2.93 -25.05 1.85
N ALA A 315 3.37 -24.10 2.66
CA ALA A 315 4.47 -23.20 2.30
C ALA A 315 5.77 -23.96 2.03
N ALA A 316 6.12 -24.92 2.87
CA ALA A 316 7.30 -25.76 2.68
C ALA A 316 7.18 -26.62 1.41
N HIS A 317 5.99 -27.15 1.12
CA HIS A 317 5.74 -27.93 -0.09
C HIS A 317 5.90 -27.09 -1.36
N ILE A 318 5.27 -25.89 -1.39
CA ILE A 318 5.41 -24.94 -2.51
C ILE A 318 6.89 -24.56 -2.69
N TYR A 319 7.59 -24.23 -1.61
CA TYR A 319 9.00 -23.84 -1.69
C TYR A 319 9.87 -24.96 -2.27
N GLY A 320 9.66 -26.21 -1.84
CA GLY A 320 10.36 -27.36 -2.39
C GLY A 320 10.12 -27.58 -3.89
N LEU A 321 8.89 -27.37 -4.35
CA LEU A 321 8.57 -27.43 -5.79
C LEU A 321 9.25 -26.29 -6.58
N ILE A 322 9.29 -25.08 -6.01
CA ILE A 322 9.98 -23.93 -6.62
C ILE A 322 11.49 -24.22 -6.74
N GLU A 323 12.14 -24.69 -5.67
CA GLU A 323 13.56 -25.06 -5.72
C GLU A 323 13.85 -26.12 -6.78
N GLN A 324 12.97 -27.12 -6.88
CA GLN A 324 13.13 -28.22 -7.82
C GLN A 324 12.93 -27.81 -9.28
N LYS A 325 11.89 -27.00 -9.56
CA LYS A 325 11.49 -26.67 -10.94
C LYS A 325 12.15 -25.41 -11.50
N LEU A 326 12.29 -24.37 -10.67
CA LEU A 326 12.71 -23.04 -11.13
C LEU A 326 14.17 -22.71 -10.81
N GLY A 327 14.71 -23.35 -9.79
CA GLY A 327 16.09 -23.16 -9.37
C GLY A 327 16.38 -21.85 -8.62
N PRO A 328 17.62 -21.66 -8.17
CA PRO A 328 18.00 -20.53 -7.32
C PRO A 328 18.02 -19.19 -8.05
N GLU A 329 18.24 -19.18 -9.36
CA GLU A 329 18.33 -17.92 -10.15
C GLU A 329 17.01 -17.15 -10.15
N VAL A 330 15.89 -17.84 -10.34
CA VAL A 330 14.55 -17.25 -10.30
C VAL A 330 14.21 -16.75 -8.90
N ILE A 331 14.60 -17.53 -7.86
CA ILE A 331 14.40 -17.16 -6.46
C ILE A 331 15.13 -15.84 -6.14
N GLU A 332 16.37 -15.70 -6.57
CA GLU A 332 17.17 -14.50 -6.33
C GLU A 332 16.66 -13.31 -7.15
N GLN A 333 16.40 -13.51 -8.44
CA GLN A 333 15.94 -12.46 -9.36
C GLN A 333 14.64 -11.81 -8.88
N HIS A 334 13.65 -12.62 -8.50
CA HIS A 334 12.34 -12.14 -8.09
C HIS A 334 12.21 -11.92 -6.57
N HIS A 335 13.32 -11.97 -5.82
CA HIS A 335 13.32 -11.92 -4.35
C HIS A 335 12.22 -12.80 -3.75
N LEU A 336 12.08 -14.00 -4.33
CA LEU A 336 10.95 -14.88 -4.07
C LEU A 336 10.95 -15.35 -2.61
N ARG A 337 9.81 -15.21 -1.96
CA ARG A 337 9.62 -15.62 -0.57
C ARG A 337 8.33 -16.43 -0.43
N VAL A 338 8.42 -17.55 0.29
CA VAL A 338 7.28 -18.41 0.58
C VAL A 338 7.15 -18.57 2.09
N GLY A 339 5.94 -18.43 2.63
CA GLY A 339 5.72 -18.57 4.06
C GLY A 339 4.27 -18.40 4.47
N ASP A 340 4.02 -18.47 5.77
CA ASP A 340 2.74 -18.04 6.32
C ASP A 340 2.70 -16.50 6.46
N PRO A 341 1.55 -15.89 6.80
CA PRO A 341 1.46 -14.43 6.90
C PRO A 341 2.48 -13.80 7.86
N THR A 342 2.90 -14.51 8.91
CA THR A 342 3.90 -13.99 9.86
C THR A 342 5.27 -13.79 9.20
N ALA A 343 5.60 -14.60 8.21
CA ALA A 343 6.85 -14.48 7.46
C ALA A 343 6.92 -13.18 6.63
N PHE A 344 5.78 -12.60 6.29
CA PHE A 344 5.68 -11.37 5.49
C PHE A 344 5.45 -10.11 6.32
N GLN A 345 5.47 -10.21 7.65
CA GLN A 345 5.27 -9.06 8.50
C GLN A 345 6.43 -8.06 8.34
N GLY A 346 6.11 -6.78 8.08
CA GLY A 346 7.11 -5.76 7.73
C GLY A 346 7.67 -5.85 6.29
N ASP A 347 7.29 -6.86 5.52
CA ASP A 347 7.77 -7.07 4.14
C ASP A 347 6.66 -6.82 3.10
N GLU A 348 7.02 -6.65 1.84
CA GLU A 348 6.09 -6.40 0.72
C GLU A 348 6.63 -7.03 -0.57
N ARG A 349 5.74 -7.30 -1.52
CA ARG A 349 6.06 -7.80 -2.86
C ARG A 349 5.16 -7.15 -3.89
N ASP A 350 5.67 -7.02 -5.11
CA ASP A 350 4.84 -6.51 -6.22
C ASP A 350 3.67 -7.45 -6.50
N ILE A 351 3.94 -8.74 -6.47
CA ILE A 351 2.98 -9.81 -6.76
C ILE A 351 2.91 -10.77 -5.56
N MET A 352 1.71 -11.03 -5.07
CA MET A 352 1.46 -12.01 -4.02
C MET A 352 0.53 -13.12 -4.48
N PHE A 353 0.89 -14.36 -4.16
CA PHE A 353 0.01 -15.52 -4.25
C PHE A 353 -0.50 -15.88 -2.85
N ILE A 354 -1.80 -16.12 -2.76
CA ILE A 354 -2.46 -16.57 -1.54
C ILE A 354 -3.04 -17.96 -1.80
N SER A 355 -2.44 -18.99 -1.18
CA SER A 355 -3.00 -20.34 -1.19
C SER A 355 -3.99 -20.48 -0.04
N LEU A 356 -5.25 -20.77 -0.37
CA LEU A 356 -6.32 -20.84 0.62
C LEU A 356 -6.27 -22.15 1.44
N VAL A 357 -5.73 -23.22 0.84
CA VAL A 357 -5.60 -24.58 1.44
C VAL A 357 -6.93 -25.08 2.03
N ALA A 358 -8.05 -24.71 1.44
CA ALA A 358 -9.37 -25.06 1.93
C ALA A 358 -9.99 -26.18 1.08
N GLN A 359 -10.85 -26.97 1.71
CA GLN A 359 -11.71 -27.93 1.04
C GLN A 359 -13.15 -27.80 1.53
N ALA A 360 -14.10 -28.32 0.78
CA ALA A 360 -15.50 -28.36 1.17
C ALA A 360 -15.69 -29.07 2.53
N GLY A 361 -16.56 -28.53 3.39
CA GLY A 361 -16.83 -29.10 4.72
C GLY A 361 -15.73 -28.86 5.77
N GLY A 362 -14.69 -28.08 5.47
CA GLY A 362 -13.66 -27.72 6.42
C GLY A 362 -14.15 -26.80 7.55
N SER A 363 -13.43 -26.75 8.68
CA SER A 363 -13.74 -25.86 9.79
C SER A 363 -13.64 -24.40 9.40
N ALA A 364 -14.55 -23.58 9.95
CA ALA A 364 -14.53 -22.14 9.78
C ALA A 364 -13.28 -21.52 10.39
N LEU A 365 -12.73 -20.49 9.72
CA LEU A 365 -11.65 -19.68 10.23
C LEU A 365 -12.25 -18.45 10.94
N SER A 366 -12.16 -18.41 12.25
CA SER A 366 -12.75 -17.34 13.06
C SER A 366 -11.84 -16.90 14.19
N GLY A 367 -12.05 -15.69 14.67
CA GLY A 367 -11.33 -15.08 15.79
C GLY A 367 -10.13 -14.23 15.35
N VAL A 368 -9.68 -13.40 16.30
CA VAL A 368 -8.69 -12.33 16.08
C VAL A 368 -7.41 -12.80 15.39
N ARG A 369 -6.94 -14.00 15.74
CA ARG A 369 -5.74 -14.57 15.11
C ARG A 369 -5.89 -14.76 13.60
N PHE A 370 -7.05 -15.25 13.14
CA PHE A 370 -7.30 -15.42 11.72
C PHE A 370 -7.55 -14.07 11.04
N GLU A 371 -8.28 -13.16 11.70
CA GLU A 371 -8.45 -11.78 11.19
C GLU A 371 -7.09 -11.12 10.93
N GLN A 372 -6.16 -11.21 11.87
CA GLN A 372 -4.81 -10.69 11.73
C GLN A 372 -4.03 -11.37 10.58
N ARG A 373 -4.15 -12.70 10.44
CA ARG A 373 -3.50 -13.43 9.33
C ARG A 373 -4.04 -13.02 7.96
N PHE A 374 -5.36 -12.86 7.83
CA PHE A 374 -5.99 -12.39 6.61
C PHE A 374 -5.55 -10.96 6.28
N ASN A 375 -5.57 -10.08 7.27
CA ASN A 375 -5.14 -8.69 7.09
C ASN A 375 -3.69 -8.60 6.61
N VAL A 376 -2.77 -9.32 7.21
CA VAL A 376 -1.37 -9.34 6.78
C VAL A 376 -1.26 -9.92 5.38
N ALA A 377 -1.87 -11.06 5.07
CA ALA A 377 -1.78 -11.70 3.76
C ALA A 377 -2.23 -10.78 2.62
N LEU A 378 -3.34 -10.04 2.84
CA LEU A 378 -3.95 -9.19 1.81
C LEU A 378 -3.40 -7.76 1.74
N SER A 379 -2.50 -7.39 2.65
CA SER A 379 -1.86 -6.06 2.68
C SER A 379 -0.38 -6.09 2.26
N ARG A 380 0.12 -7.19 1.70
CA ARG A 380 1.54 -7.35 1.32
C ARG A 380 1.81 -7.19 -0.18
N ALA A 381 0.78 -7.31 -1.01
CA ALA A 381 0.91 -7.07 -2.44
C ALA A 381 0.88 -5.59 -2.76
N CYS A 382 1.82 -5.13 -3.58
CA CYS A 382 1.80 -3.76 -4.07
C CYS A 382 0.83 -3.62 -5.25
N ASP A 383 0.97 -4.47 -6.28
CA ASP A 383 0.34 -4.27 -7.58
C ASP A 383 -0.59 -5.42 -8.02
N ARG A 384 -0.35 -6.67 -7.57
CA ARG A 384 -1.19 -7.81 -7.94
C ARG A 384 -1.29 -8.88 -6.86
N THR A 385 -2.50 -9.43 -6.69
CA THR A 385 -2.75 -10.57 -5.80
C THR A 385 -3.47 -11.68 -6.54
N TYR A 386 -2.92 -12.89 -6.47
CA TYR A 386 -3.56 -14.13 -6.90
C TYR A 386 -4.17 -14.81 -5.70
N LEU A 387 -5.47 -15.07 -5.73
CA LEU A 387 -6.15 -15.95 -4.78
C LEU A 387 -6.29 -17.33 -5.42
N VAL A 388 -5.55 -18.30 -4.93
CA VAL A 388 -5.61 -19.69 -5.42
C VAL A 388 -6.44 -20.52 -4.46
N ARG A 389 -7.56 -21.06 -4.94
CA ARG A 389 -8.57 -21.71 -4.11
C ARG A 389 -9.17 -22.94 -4.75
N SER A 390 -9.56 -23.90 -3.89
CA SER A 390 -10.23 -25.15 -4.26
C SER A 390 -11.67 -25.23 -3.74
N VAL A 391 -12.21 -24.11 -3.23
CA VAL A 391 -13.59 -24.03 -2.68
C VAL A 391 -14.34 -22.85 -3.24
N ASP A 392 -15.65 -22.99 -3.35
CA ASP A 392 -16.59 -21.94 -3.71
C ASP A 392 -17.32 -21.42 -2.47
N VAL A 393 -17.95 -20.22 -2.57
CA VAL A 393 -18.67 -19.58 -1.45
C VAL A 393 -19.78 -20.50 -0.92
N GLU A 394 -20.45 -21.23 -1.82
CA GLU A 394 -21.54 -22.14 -1.52
C GLU A 394 -21.10 -23.34 -0.68
N ALA A 395 -19.85 -23.76 -0.80
CA ALA A 395 -19.25 -24.85 -0.03
C ALA A 395 -18.78 -24.43 1.37
N LEU A 396 -18.76 -23.12 1.67
CA LEU A 396 -18.35 -22.58 2.95
C LEU A 396 -19.54 -22.47 3.90
N GLY A 397 -19.35 -22.90 5.16
CA GLY A 397 -20.35 -22.73 6.22
C GLY A 397 -20.65 -21.25 6.52
N HIS A 398 -21.84 -20.96 7.06
CA HIS A 398 -22.21 -19.58 7.43
C HIS A 398 -21.31 -18.95 8.48
N ALA A 399 -20.68 -19.75 9.34
CA ALA A 399 -19.73 -19.28 10.35
C ALA A 399 -18.39 -18.81 9.76
N ASP A 400 -18.09 -19.15 8.50
CA ASP A 400 -16.83 -18.85 7.83
C ASP A 400 -16.86 -17.49 7.12
N GLN A 401 -17.11 -16.46 7.91
CA GLN A 401 -17.32 -15.11 7.38
C GLN A 401 -16.07 -14.53 6.69
N LEU A 402 -14.87 -14.83 7.21
CA LEU A 402 -13.63 -14.30 6.65
C LEU A 402 -13.36 -14.82 5.23
N ARG A 403 -13.47 -16.15 5.02
CA ARG A 403 -13.29 -16.72 3.67
C ARG A 403 -14.39 -16.29 2.71
N ARG A 404 -15.64 -16.22 3.18
CA ARG A 404 -16.75 -15.69 2.39
C ARG A 404 -16.48 -14.26 1.92
N ALA A 405 -16.17 -13.37 2.86
CA ALA A 405 -15.85 -11.98 2.54
C ALA A 405 -14.66 -11.85 1.57
N LEU A 406 -13.65 -12.73 1.71
CA LEU A 406 -12.51 -12.76 0.80
C LEU A 406 -12.94 -13.16 -0.63
N LEU A 407 -13.72 -14.22 -0.77
CA LEU A 407 -14.20 -14.66 -2.07
C LEU A 407 -15.12 -13.62 -2.73
N ASP A 408 -15.99 -12.99 -1.96
CA ASP A 408 -16.86 -11.90 -2.45
C ASP A 408 -16.03 -10.69 -2.90
N HIS A 409 -14.96 -10.35 -2.17
CA HIS A 409 -14.04 -9.28 -2.54
C HIS A 409 -13.33 -9.58 -3.88
N PHE A 410 -12.89 -10.82 -4.11
CA PHE A 410 -12.26 -11.24 -5.37
C PHE A 410 -13.26 -11.40 -6.52
N ARG A 411 -14.57 -11.31 -6.26
CA ARG A 411 -15.61 -11.17 -7.30
C ARG A 411 -15.93 -9.71 -7.58
N MET A 412 -16.03 -8.87 -6.53
CA MET A 412 -16.43 -7.47 -6.63
C MET A 412 -15.79 -6.63 -5.51
N PRO A 413 -14.58 -6.10 -5.72
CA PRO A 413 -13.88 -5.32 -4.68
C PRO A 413 -14.61 -4.02 -4.30
N PHE A 414 -15.37 -3.44 -5.22
CA PHE A 414 -16.13 -2.20 -5.02
C PHE A 414 -17.62 -2.42 -5.33
N PRO A 415 -18.44 -2.83 -4.36
CA PRO A 415 -19.86 -3.09 -4.60
C PRO A 415 -20.65 -1.88 -5.12
N SER A 416 -20.19 -0.66 -4.84
CA SER A 416 -20.82 0.59 -5.30
C SER A 416 -20.47 0.98 -6.74
N ASP A 417 -19.43 0.39 -7.33
CA ASP A 417 -18.97 0.73 -8.68
C ASP A 417 -19.65 -0.12 -9.77
N GLY A 418 -20.74 -0.82 -9.47
CA GLY A 418 -21.51 -1.68 -10.38
C GLY A 418 -22.17 -0.98 -11.57
N GLN A 419 -21.72 0.20 -11.96
CA GLN A 419 -22.04 0.83 -13.24
C GLN A 419 -20.82 0.73 -14.15
N GLU A 420 -21.02 0.08 -15.28
CA GLU A 420 -20.11 -0.03 -16.40
C GLU A 420 -19.43 1.30 -16.74
N ALA A 421 -18.21 1.21 -17.24
CA ALA A 421 -17.41 2.36 -17.64
C ALA A 421 -18.20 3.31 -18.56
N LYS A 422 -18.73 4.37 -17.99
CA LYS A 422 -19.18 5.52 -18.76
C LYS A 422 -18.01 6.05 -19.58
N ASP A 423 -18.28 6.52 -20.77
CA ASP A 423 -17.34 7.29 -21.58
C ASP A 423 -16.59 8.30 -20.70
N ARG A 424 -15.30 8.42 -20.87
CA ARG A 424 -14.43 9.33 -20.07
C ARG A 424 -14.99 10.74 -20.02
N ARG A 425 -15.54 11.21 -21.15
CA ARG A 425 -16.17 12.52 -21.25
C ARG A 425 -17.44 12.61 -20.39
N GLU A 426 -18.23 11.53 -20.31
CA GLU A 426 -19.46 11.50 -19.49
C GLU A 426 -19.18 11.47 -18.00
N LYS A 427 -17.98 11.02 -17.57
CA LYS A 427 -17.57 11.07 -16.17
C LYS A 427 -17.27 12.47 -15.68
N CYS A 428 -16.98 13.43 -16.56
CA CYS A 428 -16.72 14.82 -16.19
C CYS A 428 -17.96 15.42 -15.52
N GLU A 429 -17.78 16.02 -14.35
CA GLU A 429 -18.87 16.56 -13.52
C GLU A 429 -19.30 17.97 -13.96
N SER A 430 -18.43 18.73 -14.62
CA SER A 430 -18.70 20.10 -15.07
C SER A 430 -18.49 20.27 -16.58
N ASP A 431 -19.11 21.31 -17.15
CA ASP A 431 -18.88 21.68 -18.56
C ASP A 431 -17.44 22.13 -18.77
N PHE A 432 -16.83 22.77 -17.78
CA PHE A 432 -15.43 23.17 -17.80
C PHE A 432 -14.48 21.96 -17.95
N GLU A 433 -14.71 20.91 -17.17
CA GLU A 433 -13.93 19.67 -17.29
C GLU A 433 -14.10 19.02 -18.66
N ARG A 434 -15.34 18.97 -19.19
CA ARG A 434 -15.63 18.42 -20.51
C ARG A 434 -14.90 19.17 -21.62
N GLU A 435 -14.93 20.49 -21.57
CA GLU A 435 -14.28 21.35 -22.55
C GLU A 435 -12.74 21.24 -22.49
N MET A 436 -12.17 21.18 -21.28
CA MET A 436 -10.75 20.95 -21.08
C MET A 436 -10.32 19.55 -21.59
N TYR A 437 -11.12 18.53 -21.31
CA TYR A 437 -10.91 17.18 -21.81
C TYR A 437 -10.91 17.15 -23.35
N ASP A 438 -11.95 17.71 -23.98
CA ASP A 438 -12.09 17.74 -25.44
C ASP A 438 -10.87 18.43 -26.09
N LEU A 439 -10.43 19.57 -25.57
CA LEU A 439 -9.27 20.32 -26.08
C LEU A 439 -7.94 19.59 -25.92
N LEU A 440 -7.77 18.79 -24.89
CA LEU A 440 -6.56 17.97 -24.69
C LEU A 440 -6.56 16.77 -25.62
N VAL A 441 -7.69 16.09 -25.76
CA VAL A 441 -7.85 14.93 -26.67
C VAL A 441 -7.69 15.35 -28.13
N GLU A 442 -8.27 16.49 -28.54
CA GLU A 442 -8.05 17.04 -29.89
C GLU A 442 -6.57 17.31 -30.22
N ARG A 443 -5.77 17.64 -29.20
CA ARG A 443 -4.33 17.82 -29.32
C ARG A 443 -3.53 16.52 -29.25
N GLY A 444 -4.23 15.38 -29.13
CA GLY A 444 -3.62 14.05 -29.09
C GLY A 444 -3.06 13.63 -27.74
N TYR A 445 -3.40 14.33 -26.65
CA TYR A 445 -3.02 13.88 -25.30
C TYR A 445 -3.90 12.73 -24.85
N ARG A 446 -3.29 11.82 -24.09
CA ARG A 446 -4.01 10.76 -23.37
C ARG A 446 -4.52 11.30 -22.06
N VAL A 447 -5.85 11.37 -21.91
CA VAL A 447 -6.52 11.96 -20.76
C VAL A 447 -7.42 10.94 -20.09
N ASP A 448 -7.28 10.81 -18.77
CA ASP A 448 -8.22 10.08 -17.92
C ASP A 448 -9.03 11.07 -17.07
N THR A 449 -10.27 10.72 -16.74
CA THR A 449 -11.21 11.64 -16.08
C THR A 449 -11.65 11.09 -14.73
N GLN A 450 -11.85 11.98 -13.76
CA GLN A 450 -12.38 11.66 -12.43
C GLN A 450 -11.61 10.52 -11.74
N VAL A 451 -10.26 10.62 -11.78
CA VAL A 451 -9.36 9.57 -11.30
C VAL A 451 -9.37 9.54 -9.77
N LYS A 452 -9.79 8.41 -9.20
CA LYS A 452 -9.80 8.21 -7.75
C LYS A 452 -8.38 7.92 -7.24
N VAL A 453 -7.95 8.69 -6.25
CA VAL A 453 -6.71 8.47 -5.50
C VAL A 453 -7.07 8.48 -4.01
N GLY A 454 -7.34 7.32 -3.47
CA GLY A 454 -7.92 7.19 -2.14
C GLY A 454 -9.31 7.83 -2.05
N ASP A 455 -9.50 8.68 -1.05
CA ASP A 455 -10.73 9.46 -0.87
C ASP A 455 -10.77 10.71 -1.75
N PHE A 456 -9.68 11.01 -2.46
CA PHE A 456 -9.61 12.15 -3.36
C PHE A 456 -9.98 11.74 -4.78
N ARG A 457 -10.45 12.72 -5.53
CA ARG A 457 -10.76 12.57 -6.94
C ARG A 457 -10.06 13.68 -7.70
N ILE A 458 -9.29 13.32 -8.71
CA ILE A 458 -8.59 14.24 -9.61
C ILE A 458 -9.48 14.41 -10.85
N ASP A 459 -9.76 15.64 -11.24
CA ASP A 459 -10.68 15.90 -12.35
C ASP A 459 -10.18 15.31 -13.66
N LEU A 460 -8.95 15.61 -14.06
CA LEU A 460 -8.32 15.08 -15.26
C LEU A 460 -6.87 14.67 -14.96
N VAL A 461 -6.43 13.57 -15.56
CA VAL A 461 -5.04 13.10 -15.51
C VAL A 461 -4.52 12.98 -16.93
N VAL A 462 -3.42 13.66 -17.24
CA VAL A 462 -2.72 13.52 -18.53
C VAL A 462 -1.51 12.64 -18.33
N GLU A 463 -1.45 11.57 -19.10
CA GLU A 463 -0.31 10.63 -19.11
C GLU A 463 0.49 10.78 -20.40
N GLY A 464 1.82 10.74 -20.28
CA GLY A 464 2.76 10.75 -21.39
C GLY A 464 3.59 9.47 -21.44
N GLU A 465 4.58 9.44 -22.32
CA GLU A 465 5.57 8.36 -22.33
C GLU A 465 6.46 8.39 -21.07
N ASN A 466 7.09 7.24 -20.76
CA ASN A 466 7.97 7.06 -19.60
C ASN A 466 7.31 7.39 -18.26
N ASP A 467 6.05 7.01 -18.12
CA ASP A 467 5.30 7.08 -16.86
C ASP A 467 5.13 8.48 -16.26
N ARG A 468 5.30 9.49 -17.08
CA ARG A 468 5.08 10.88 -16.67
C ARG A 468 3.60 11.19 -16.68
N ARG A 469 3.13 11.80 -15.60
CA ARG A 469 1.72 12.16 -15.45
C ARG A 469 1.55 13.49 -14.73
N VAL A 470 0.48 14.18 -15.08
CA VAL A 470 0.06 15.44 -14.45
C VAL A 470 -1.41 15.35 -14.08
N ALA A 471 -1.72 15.70 -12.84
CA ALA A 471 -3.06 15.91 -12.36
C ALA A 471 -3.53 17.32 -12.74
N ILE A 472 -4.70 17.44 -13.34
CA ILE A 472 -5.30 18.71 -13.69
C ILE A 472 -6.56 18.89 -12.84
N GLU A 473 -6.61 19.97 -12.07
CA GLU A 473 -7.76 20.36 -11.25
C GLU A 473 -8.50 21.53 -11.92
N CYS A 474 -9.77 21.33 -12.17
CA CYS A 474 -10.68 22.27 -12.82
C CYS A 474 -11.53 22.98 -11.76
N ASP A 475 -10.98 24.02 -11.13
CA ASP A 475 -11.60 24.67 -9.97
C ASP A 475 -12.77 25.58 -10.36
N GLY A 476 -13.96 25.30 -9.83
CA GLY A 476 -15.12 26.18 -9.95
C GLY A 476 -15.03 27.37 -8.99
N ASP A 477 -15.18 28.60 -9.49
CA ASP A 477 -15.02 29.84 -8.69
C ASP A 477 -15.94 29.95 -7.47
N ARG A 478 -17.06 29.23 -7.45
CA ARG A 478 -18.03 29.26 -6.35
C ARG A 478 -17.67 28.37 -5.16
N TYR A 479 -16.75 27.42 -5.36
CA TYR A 479 -16.47 26.38 -4.37
C TYR A 479 -15.15 26.58 -3.62
N HIS A 480 -14.27 27.47 -4.07
CA HIS A 480 -12.92 27.69 -3.54
C HIS A 480 -12.76 29.07 -2.89
N GLY A 481 -13.53 29.32 -1.81
CA GLY A 481 -13.37 30.52 -0.99
C GLY A 481 -12.16 30.44 -0.03
N PRO A 482 -11.75 31.57 0.58
CA PRO A 482 -10.64 31.63 1.53
C PRO A 482 -10.76 30.62 2.68
N ASP A 483 -11.98 30.27 3.08
CA ASP A 483 -12.27 29.37 4.20
C ASP A 483 -11.92 27.90 3.89
N ARG A 484 -11.90 27.52 2.61
CA ARG A 484 -11.55 26.16 2.15
C ARG A 484 -10.11 26.00 1.71
N TRP A 485 -9.40 27.11 1.54
CA TRP A 485 -8.03 27.09 1.02
C TRP A 485 -7.08 26.19 1.82
N ALA A 486 -7.21 26.19 3.15
CA ALA A 486 -6.39 25.32 4.00
C ALA A 486 -6.65 23.83 3.74
N SER A 487 -7.91 23.45 3.51
CA SER A 487 -8.32 22.08 3.16
C SER A 487 -7.79 21.69 1.78
N ASP A 488 -7.94 22.57 0.78
CA ASP A 488 -7.48 22.32 -0.59
C ASP A 488 -5.95 22.18 -0.65
N MET A 489 -5.23 23.00 0.12
CA MET A 489 -3.78 22.88 0.23
C MET A 489 -3.32 21.63 0.94
N ASN A 490 -4.08 21.15 1.93
CA ASN A 490 -3.78 19.88 2.57
C ASN A 490 -3.99 18.70 1.60
N ARG A 491 -5.10 18.71 0.86
CA ARG A 491 -5.37 17.74 -0.21
C ARG A 491 -4.23 17.71 -1.23
N GLN A 492 -3.83 18.87 -1.73
CA GLN A 492 -2.72 18.97 -2.69
C GLN A 492 -1.42 18.40 -2.13
N ARG A 493 -1.07 18.72 -0.87
CA ARG A 493 0.13 18.16 -0.22
C ARG A 493 0.11 16.63 -0.14
N ILE A 494 -1.06 16.04 0.13
CA ILE A 494 -1.19 14.58 0.18
C ILE A 494 -0.96 13.98 -1.22
N LEU A 495 -1.55 14.58 -2.26
CA LEU A 495 -1.34 14.15 -3.64
C LEU A 495 0.13 14.32 -4.08
N GLU A 496 0.76 15.44 -3.76
CA GLU A 496 2.19 15.68 -4.04
C GLU A 496 3.10 14.66 -3.31
N ARG A 497 2.77 14.28 -2.08
CA ARG A 497 3.47 13.20 -1.34
C ARG A 497 3.29 11.83 -2.00
N ALA A 498 2.15 11.60 -2.65
CA ALA A 498 1.89 10.41 -3.45
C ALA A 498 2.55 10.46 -4.85
N GLY A 499 3.38 11.49 -5.11
CA GLY A 499 4.13 11.64 -6.36
C GLY A 499 3.38 12.35 -7.48
N TRP A 500 2.26 12.99 -7.19
CA TRP A 500 1.52 13.74 -8.19
C TRP A 500 2.12 15.13 -8.42
N THR A 501 2.20 15.52 -9.69
CA THR A 501 2.37 16.91 -10.10
C THR A 501 1.01 17.48 -10.42
N VAL A 502 0.61 18.55 -9.74
CA VAL A 502 -0.73 19.13 -9.88
C VAL A 502 -0.65 20.45 -10.64
N TRP A 503 -1.50 20.59 -11.66
CA TRP A 503 -1.77 21.84 -12.36
C TRP A 503 -3.23 22.24 -12.11
N ARG A 504 -3.49 23.52 -11.86
CA ARG A 504 -4.83 24.01 -11.51
C ARG A 504 -5.25 25.19 -12.39
N CYS A 505 -6.52 25.22 -12.74
CA CYS A 505 -7.12 26.33 -13.45
C CYS A 505 -8.51 26.65 -12.90
N PHE A 506 -8.81 27.93 -12.77
CA PHE A 506 -10.14 28.39 -12.38
C PHE A 506 -11.03 28.57 -13.61
N ALA A 507 -12.32 28.23 -13.46
CA ALA A 507 -13.32 28.31 -14.54
C ALA A 507 -13.40 29.71 -15.14
N SER A 508 -13.42 30.76 -14.31
CA SER A 508 -13.47 32.16 -14.77
C SER A 508 -12.31 32.55 -15.68
N ARG A 509 -11.12 32.01 -15.40
CA ARG A 509 -9.95 32.25 -16.22
C ARG A 509 -10.05 31.51 -17.56
N PHE A 510 -10.44 30.25 -17.52
CA PHE A 510 -10.62 29.43 -18.71
C PHE A 510 -11.64 30.05 -19.68
N VAL A 511 -12.80 30.46 -19.15
CA VAL A 511 -13.83 31.09 -19.96
C VAL A 511 -13.36 32.44 -20.54
N ARG A 512 -12.54 33.20 -19.81
CA ARG A 512 -12.03 34.50 -20.26
C ARG A 512 -11.00 34.40 -21.38
N ASP A 513 -10.06 33.44 -21.25
CA ASP A 513 -8.96 33.27 -22.22
C ASP A 513 -8.54 31.80 -22.34
N GLN A 514 -9.44 31.04 -22.94
CA GLN A 514 -9.24 29.60 -23.16
C GLN A 514 -7.94 29.32 -23.93
N ARG A 515 -7.62 30.16 -24.93
CA ARG A 515 -6.43 29.95 -25.77
C ARG A 515 -5.15 30.06 -24.94
N GLN A 516 -5.02 31.13 -24.15
CA GLN A 516 -3.84 31.34 -23.32
C GLN A 516 -3.70 30.23 -22.25
N VAL A 517 -4.82 29.82 -21.64
CA VAL A 517 -4.82 28.73 -20.66
C VAL A 517 -4.32 27.43 -21.26
N MET A 518 -4.76 27.11 -22.49
CA MET A 518 -4.31 25.91 -23.19
C MET A 518 -2.84 25.99 -23.63
N GLU A 519 -2.37 27.15 -24.08
CA GLU A 519 -0.96 27.36 -24.42
C GLU A 519 -0.06 27.16 -23.18
N GLU A 520 -0.47 27.69 -22.03
CA GLU A 520 0.24 27.48 -20.76
C GLU A 520 0.24 26.02 -20.31
N LEU A 521 -0.92 25.36 -20.41
CA LEU A 521 -1.02 23.93 -20.02
C LEU A 521 -0.13 23.06 -20.91
N VAL A 522 -0.17 23.26 -22.23
CA VAL A 522 0.66 22.53 -23.17
C VAL A 522 2.16 22.80 -22.90
N GLY A 523 2.54 24.04 -22.62
CA GLY A 523 3.90 24.39 -22.20
C GLY A 523 4.31 23.65 -20.93
N PHE A 524 3.43 23.65 -19.91
CA PHE A 524 3.66 22.96 -18.65
C PHE A 524 3.83 21.43 -18.81
N LEU A 525 3.02 20.80 -19.68
CA LEU A 525 3.12 19.38 -20.02
C LEU A 525 4.44 19.09 -20.76
N SER A 526 4.79 19.92 -21.75
CA SER A 526 6.01 19.77 -22.54
C SER A 526 7.29 19.91 -21.70
N GLU A 527 7.35 20.89 -20.78
CA GLU A 527 8.48 21.05 -19.83
C GLU A 527 8.70 19.81 -18.98
N ARG A 528 7.64 19.04 -18.72
CA ARG A 528 7.68 17.78 -17.97
C ARG A 528 7.85 16.56 -18.85
N GLY A 529 8.04 16.77 -20.15
CA GLY A 529 8.25 15.73 -21.15
C GLY A 529 7.01 14.88 -21.41
N ILE A 530 5.82 15.44 -21.18
CA ILE A 530 4.54 14.84 -21.58
C ILE A 530 4.22 15.36 -22.97
N GLN A 531 4.31 14.50 -23.97
CA GLN A 531 4.00 14.78 -25.37
C GLN A 531 2.69 14.11 -25.77
N PRO A 532 2.00 14.60 -26.80
CA PRO A 532 0.86 13.91 -27.39
C PRO A 532 1.26 12.50 -27.86
N VAL A 533 0.59 11.48 -27.34
CA VAL A 533 0.87 10.06 -27.66
C VAL A 533 -0.15 9.44 -28.59
N GLY A 534 -1.12 10.23 -29.07
CA GLY A 534 -2.30 9.76 -29.78
C GLY A 534 -3.39 9.28 -28.81
N GLY A 535 -4.64 9.71 -29.02
CA GLY A 535 -5.78 9.22 -28.27
C GLY A 535 -5.94 7.74 -28.57
N SER A 536 -5.58 6.86 -27.66
CA SER A 536 -5.79 5.44 -27.83
C SER A 536 -6.97 4.96 -27.01
N ASP A 537 -7.70 4.13 -27.68
CA ASP A 537 -8.86 3.38 -27.31
C ASP A 537 -8.75 2.59 -26.02
N GLU A 538 -9.93 2.38 -25.43
CA GLU A 538 -10.30 1.27 -24.55
C GLU A 538 -9.32 0.92 -23.43
N TRP A 539 -9.35 1.74 -22.40
CA TRP A 539 -8.78 1.36 -21.14
C TRP A 539 -9.88 1.09 -20.11
N THR A 540 -10.51 -0.06 -20.22
CA THR A 540 -11.34 -0.60 -19.15
C THR A 540 -10.43 -1.32 -18.17
N SER A 541 -10.08 -0.66 -17.06
CA SER A 541 -9.43 -1.30 -15.94
C SER A 541 -10.38 -2.37 -15.36
N ARG A 542 -10.11 -3.62 -15.65
CA ARG A 542 -10.76 -4.73 -14.96
C ARG A 542 -10.07 -4.88 -13.61
N HIS A 543 -10.81 -4.73 -12.53
CA HIS A 543 -10.25 -4.94 -11.19
C HIS A 543 -10.00 -6.42 -10.89
N VAL A 544 -10.75 -7.31 -11.51
CA VAL A 544 -10.72 -8.74 -11.24
C VAL A 544 -10.68 -9.55 -12.54
N GLU A 545 -9.88 -10.63 -12.54
CA GLU A 545 -9.92 -11.70 -13.52
C GLU A 545 -10.24 -13.02 -12.84
N LEU A 546 -11.21 -13.76 -13.38
CA LEU A 546 -11.56 -15.09 -12.92
C LEU A 546 -10.90 -16.11 -13.82
N ARG A 547 -10.16 -17.05 -13.24
CA ARG A 547 -9.51 -18.17 -13.93
C ARG A 547 -9.98 -19.49 -13.35
N ALA A 548 -10.13 -20.49 -14.23
CA ALA A 548 -10.26 -21.88 -13.85
C ALA A 548 -9.00 -22.64 -14.29
N TRP A 549 -8.53 -23.54 -13.45
CA TRP A 549 -7.37 -24.38 -13.75
C TRP A 549 -7.61 -25.80 -13.25
N ARG A 550 -7.15 -26.78 -14.03
CA ARG A 550 -7.18 -28.21 -13.72
C ARG A 550 -5.81 -28.82 -13.96
N SER A 551 -5.41 -29.77 -13.12
CA SER A 551 -4.14 -30.47 -13.27
C SER A 551 -4.10 -31.31 -14.55
N SER A 552 -2.99 -31.27 -15.27
CA SER A 552 -2.81 -32.08 -16.48
C SER A 552 -2.83 -33.60 -16.22
N ASP A 553 -2.49 -34.01 -14.98
CA ASP A 553 -2.52 -35.43 -14.61
C ASP A 553 -3.93 -36.01 -14.50
N SER A 554 -4.98 -35.17 -14.37
CA SER A 554 -6.37 -35.62 -14.30
C SER A 554 -7.01 -35.91 -15.68
N THR A 555 -6.36 -35.52 -16.77
CA THR A 555 -6.87 -35.77 -18.13
C THR A 555 -6.51 -37.14 -18.68
N GLU A 556 -5.55 -37.85 -18.08
CA GLU A 556 -5.21 -39.23 -18.53
C GLU A 556 -6.13 -40.30 -17.93
N ASP A 557 -6.74 -40.07 -16.77
CA ASP A 557 -7.68 -41.05 -16.16
C ASP A 557 -9.10 -41.00 -16.76
N ASP A 558 -9.56 -39.85 -17.26
CA ASP A 558 -10.89 -39.73 -17.90
C ASP A 558 -10.91 -40.25 -19.36
N ALA A 559 -9.75 -40.48 -19.97
CA ALA A 559 -9.64 -41.01 -21.33
C ALA A 559 -9.62 -42.57 -21.39
N GLN A 560 -9.57 -43.26 -20.26
CA GLN A 560 -9.52 -44.73 -20.21
C GLN A 560 -10.86 -45.40 -19.88
N ASP A 561 -11.92 -44.68 -19.60
CA ASP A 561 -13.26 -45.25 -19.31
C ASP A 561 -14.24 -45.26 -20.51
N GLU A 562 -13.82 -44.94 -21.74
CA GLU A 562 -14.52 -45.34 -22.95
C GLU A 562 -14.13 -46.76 -23.33
N VAL A 563 -14.55 -47.73 -22.52
CA VAL A 563 -14.44 -49.15 -22.84
C VAL A 563 -15.54 -49.55 -23.77
N ASP A 564 -15.13 -49.97 -24.96
CA ASP A 564 -15.87 -50.74 -25.97
C ASP A 564 -17.03 -51.58 -25.41
N LEU A 565 -18.23 -51.24 -25.77
CA LEU A 565 -19.37 -52.14 -25.72
C LEU A 565 -19.34 -53.04 -26.98
N PRO A 566 -19.22 -54.39 -26.83
CA PRO A 566 -19.26 -55.26 -27.99
C PRO A 566 -20.65 -55.26 -28.62
N THR A 567 -20.72 -54.91 -29.90
CA THR A 567 -21.86 -55.11 -30.77
C THR A 567 -22.04 -56.59 -31.05
N GLU A 568 -23.01 -57.24 -30.42
CA GLU A 568 -23.48 -58.55 -30.86
C GLU A 568 -24.30 -58.43 -32.18
N PRO A 569 -24.12 -59.41 -33.11
CA PRO A 569 -24.85 -59.38 -34.36
C PRO A 569 -26.29 -59.94 -34.17
N VAL A 570 -27.26 -59.26 -34.73
CA VAL A 570 -28.68 -59.68 -34.83
C VAL A 570 -28.73 -60.83 -35.80
N GLU A 571 -28.98 -62.04 -35.35
CA GLU A 571 -29.43 -63.18 -36.19
C GLU A 571 -30.92 -63.08 -36.39
N ASN A 572 -31.25 -62.98 -37.65
CA ASN A 572 -32.62 -63.19 -38.16
C ASN A 572 -33.04 -64.67 -37.96
N CYS A 573 -34.16 -64.95 -37.34
CA CYS A 573 -34.89 -66.20 -37.48
C CYS A 573 -36.33 -65.90 -37.96
N GLU A 574 -36.52 -66.17 -39.24
CA GLU A 574 -37.81 -66.40 -39.81
C GLU A 574 -38.32 -67.82 -39.44
N GLY A 575 -39.55 -67.89 -39.06
CA GLY A 575 -40.48 -68.91 -39.56
C GLY A 575 -40.61 -70.26 -38.84
N GLN A 576 -41.67 -70.54 -38.28
CA GLN A 576 -42.69 -71.51 -38.73
C GLN A 576 -43.62 -71.92 -37.59
N ALA A 577 -44.87 -71.94 -37.97
CA ALA A 577 -45.98 -72.41 -37.20
C ALA A 577 -45.89 -73.91 -36.81
N ASP A 578 -46.41 -74.21 -35.59
CA ASP A 578 -47.59 -75.06 -35.42
C ASP A 578 -48.12 -74.89 -34.01
#